data_af3eefc0ed7f61d10d5b9cd104c42e74
#
_entry.id   af3eefc0ed7f61d10d5b9cd104c42e74
#
_cell.length_a   1.000
_cell.length_b   1.000
_cell.length_c   1.000
_cell.angle_alpha   90.00
_cell.angle_beta   90.00
_cell.angle_gamma   90.00
#
_symmetry.space_group_name_H-M   'P 1'
#
loop_
_entity.id
_entity.type
_entity.pdbx_description
1 polymer ?
#
loop_
_entity_poly.entity_id
_entity_poly.type
_entity_poly.pdbx_seq_one_letter_code
_entity_poly.pdbx_strand_id
1 'polypeptide(L)'
;MALSLTAAKKPTTQMFEKILIANRGEIALRIQRACREMGIKTVVVHSEADADAKYVKLADESVCIGPAPSAQSYLNVPAIIAAAEVTDAQAIHPGYGFLSENADFAEKVEKSGFVFIGPRAETIRLMGDKVSAKLTMKKAGVPVVPGVDGALPDDPREIIKIARSIGYPVIIKASGGGGGRGMRTVHTEGALISAVTLTKGEALAAFGNGTVYMEKFLENPRHIEIQILADQHKNVVYLGERDCSMQRRHQKIIEEGPAPGIADRLIAKIGERCVEACKKIGYRGAGTFVFLYENGEFYFIEMNTRVQVEHPVTELITGVDIVQEQIKIAANQKMILRQKDIIKKGHAIECRINAEDPNSFVPSPGRITNWHAPGGPGIRVDSHAYNGYFVPPNYDSMIGKLLAYGATREQAIARMRIALSEMIVEGIKTNIQLHRELMDDAQFIKGGFSIHYLEQRMAKLAERRK
;
A
#
# COMPACT_ATOMS: atom_id res chain seq x y z
N MET A 1 -15.13 2.02 -50.81
CA MET A 1 -14.27 2.86 -49.95
C MET A 1 -13.91 2.04 -48.73
N ALA A 2 -12.70 1.46 -48.71
CA ALA A 2 -12.25 0.53 -47.67
C ALA A 2 -11.72 1.35 -46.50
N LEU A 3 -12.29 1.14 -45.30
CA LEU A 3 -11.79 1.66 -44.05
C LEU A 3 -10.46 0.95 -43.71
N SER A 4 -9.39 1.72 -43.74
CA SER A 4 -8.05 1.34 -43.32
C SER A 4 -8.10 0.95 -41.83
N LEU A 5 -7.90 -0.33 -41.54
CA LEU A 5 -7.56 -0.85 -40.22
C LEU A 5 -6.23 -0.21 -39.81
N THR A 6 -6.26 0.67 -38.81
CA THR A 6 -5.07 1.23 -38.18
C THR A 6 -4.26 0.10 -37.59
N ALA A 7 -3.09 -0.15 -38.15
CA ALA A 7 -2.11 -1.11 -37.65
C ALA A 7 -1.77 -0.76 -36.20
N ALA A 8 -1.86 -1.76 -35.31
CA ALA A 8 -1.39 -1.65 -33.97
C ALA A 8 0.07 -1.17 -33.96
N LYS A 9 0.31 0.02 -33.38
CA LYS A 9 1.67 0.55 -33.22
C LYS A 9 2.50 -0.47 -32.46
N LYS A 10 3.63 -0.91 -33.02
CA LYS A 10 4.64 -1.71 -32.31
C LYS A 10 5.04 -0.96 -31.04
N PRO A 11 5.19 -1.64 -29.88
CA PRO A 11 5.62 -0.99 -28.66
C PRO A 11 7.00 -0.36 -28.89
N THR A 12 7.06 0.95 -28.87
CA THR A 12 8.29 1.73 -28.94
C THR A 12 8.98 1.66 -27.59
N THR A 13 10.27 1.36 -27.55
CA THR A 13 11.15 1.44 -26.36
C THR A 13 11.47 2.91 -25.98
N GLN A 14 10.80 3.85 -26.61
CA GLN A 14 10.98 5.28 -26.37
C GLN A 14 10.34 5.70 -25.05
N MET A 15 11.07 6.47 -24.25
CA MET A 15 10.55 7.04 -23.01
C MET A 15 9.38 7.99 -23.29
N PHE A 16 8.45 8.09 -22.34
CA PHE A 16 7.36 9.06 -22.41
C PHE A 16 7.88 10.49 -22.38
N GLU A 17 7.25 11.36 -23.13
CA GLU A 17 7.49 12.80 -23.08
C GLU A 17 6.60 13.49 -22.04
N LYS A 18 5.38 12.94 -21.82
CA LYS A 18 4.40 13.52 -20.90
C LYS A 18 3.57 12.43 -20.22
N ILE A 19 3.45 12.52 -18.89
CA ILE A 19 2.66 11.60 -18.04
C ILE A 19 1.60 12.38 -17.28
N LEU A 20 0.35 11.89 -17.29
CA LEU A 20 -0.69 12.37 -16.41
C LEU A 20 -0.63 11.60 -15.08
N ILE A 21 -0.68 12.34 -13.97
CA ILE A 21 -0.71 11.80 -12.61
C ILE A 21 -2.14 11.83 -12.09
N ALA A 22 -2.78 10.65 -12.05
CA ALA A 22 -4.17 10.48 -11.62
C ALA A 22 -4.25 10.24 -10.10
N ASN A 23 -3.67 11.14 -9.34
CA ASN A 23 -3.65 11.09 -7.88
C ASN A 23 -3.42 12.49 -7.29
N ARG A 24 -3.37 12.58 -5.95
CA ARG A 24 -3.19 13.82 -5.19
C ARG A 24 -2.14 13.66 -4.08
N GLY A 25 -1.90 14.75 -3.38
CA GLY A 25 -1.11 14.71 -2.15
C GLY A 25 0.36 14.45 -2.38
N GLU A 26 0.98 13.77 -1.42
CA GLU A 26 2.42 13.53 -1.44
C GLU A 26 2.84 12.59 -2.58
N ILE A 27 1.98 11.61 -2.93
CA ILE A 27 2.31 10.67 -4.00
C ILE A 27 2.27 11.34 -5.38
N ALA A 28 1.37 12.27 -5.62
CA ALA A 28 1.40 13.06 -6.85
C ALA A 28 2.71 13.85 -6.98
N LEU A 29 3.16 14.48 -5.90
CA LEU A 29 4.45 15.17 -5.87
C LEU A 29 5.64 14.21 -6.01
N ARG A 30 5.57 13.00 -5.41
CA ARG A 30 6.61 11.98 -5.53
C ARG A 30 6.78 11.51 -6.98
N ILE A 31 5.67 11.23 -7.66
CA ILE A 31 5.69 10.84 -9.08
C ILE A 31 6.20 12.00 -9.94
N GLN A 32 5.76 13.22 -9.68
CA GLN A 32 6.23 14.42 -10.38
C GLN A 32 7.75 14.60 -10.26
N ARG A 33 8.34 14.36 -9.07
CA ARG A 33 9.79 14.42 -8.88
C ARG A 33 10.51 13.36 -9.73
N ALA A 34 10.01 12.12 -9.75
CA ALA A 34 10.58 11.05 -10.58
C ALA A 34 10.52 11.42 -12.07
N CYS A 35 9.39 11.92 -12.56
CA CYS A 35 9.23 12.37 -13.95
C CYS A 35 10.22 13.48 -14.30
N ARG A 36 10.38 14.48 -13.43
CA ARG A 36 11.31 15.60 -13.65
C ARG A 36 12.77 15.15 -13.74
N GLU A 37 13.20 14.25 -12.84
CA GLU A 37 14.56 13.65 -12.89
C GLU A 37 14.78 12.87 -14.19
N MET A 38 13.72 12.28 -14.76
CA MET A 38 13.75 11.57 -16.04
C MET A 38 13.58 12.46 -17.26
N GLY A 39 13.41 13.78 -17.08
CA GLY A 39 13.15 14.72 -18.19
C GLY A 39 11.74 14.63 -18.79
N ILE A 40 10.78 14.05 -18.06
CA ILE A 40 9.40 13.83 -18.48
C ILE A 40 8.50 14.96 -17.95
N LYS A 41 7.70 15.58 -18.83
CA LYS A 41 6.70 16.55 -18.42
C LYS A 41 5.54 15.90 -17.69
N THR A 42 4.92 16.66 -16.79
CA THR A 42 3.82 16.16 -15.96
C THR A 42 2.56 16.98 -16.13
N VAL A 43 1.44 16.28 -16.25
CA VAL A 43 0.10 16.82 -16.05
C VAL A 43 -0.43 16.28 -14.73
N VAL A 44 -0.86 17.14 -13.83
CA VAL A 44 -1.55 16.70 -12.62
C VAL A 44 -3.04 16.99 -12.71
N VAL A 45 -3.86 16.05 -12.27
CA VAL A 45 -5.28 16.32 -12.06
C VAL A 45 -5.50 16.78 -10.63
N HIS A 46 -6.51 17.64 -10.43
CA HIS A 46 -6.90 18.07 -9.09
C HIS A 46 -8.39 18.34 -9.00
N SER A 47 -8.94 18.20 -7.80
CA SER A 47 -10.27 18.73 -7.50
C SER A 47 -10.20 20.24 -7.20
N GLU A 48 -11.34 20.89 -7.14
CA GLU A 48 -11.40 22.30 -6.70
C GLU A 48 -10.76 22.52 -5.32
N ALA A 49 -10.91 21.57 -4.39
CA ALA A 49 -10.33 21.66 -3.05
C ALA A 49 -8.80 21.60 -3.03
N ASP A 50 -8.18 21.02 -4.04
CA ASP A 50 -6.74 20.87 -4.15
C ASP A 50 -6.08 21.91 -5.10
N ALA A 51 -6.81 22.87 -5.64
CA ALA A 51 -6.30 23.83 -6.62
C ALA A 51 -5.03 24.58 -6.14
N ASP A 52 -4.92 24.83 -4.84
CA ASP A 52 -3.76 25.47 -4.21
C ASP A 52 -2.67 24.51 -3.73
N ALA A 53 -2.83 23.20 -3.95
CA ALA A 53 -1.86 22.22 -3.49
C ALA A 53 -0.49 22.37 -4.18
N LYS A 54 0.57 22.05 -3.44
CA LYS A 54 1.94 22.22 -3.91
C LYS A 54 2.24 21.46 -5.21
N TYR A 55 1.72 20.23 -5.34
CA TYR A 55 1.91 19.43 -6.56
C TYR A 55 1.22 20.03 -7.77
N VAL A 56 0.12 20.77 -7.60
CA VAL A 56 -0.57 21.52 -8.68
C VAL A 56 0.30 22.69 -9.13
N LYS A 57 0.80 23.49 -8.19
CA LYS A 57 1.66 24.66 -8.47
C LYS A 57 3.00 24.31 -9.12
N LEU A 58 3.48 23.09 -8.91
CA LEU A 58 4.77 22.63 -9.43
C LEU A 58 4.66 21.81 -10.71
N ALA A 59 3.46 21.48 -11.18
CA ALA A 59 3.27 20.72 -12.43
C ALA A 59 3.58 21.57 -13.66
N ASP A 60 3.93 20.90 -14.75
CA ASP A 60 4.06 21.58 -16.06
C ASP A 60 2.67 22.00 -16.57
N GLU A 61 1.67 21.14 -16.35
CA GLU A 61 0.26 21.40 -16.66
C GLU A 61 -0.62 20.84 -15.52
N SER A 62 -1.80 21.45 -15.32
CA SER A 62 -2.78 20.95 -14.37
C SER A 62 -4.20 21.07 -14.92
N VAL A 63 -5.06 20.11 -14.55
CA VAL A 63 -6.46 20.06 -14.99
C VAL A 63 -7.37 19.85 -13.78
N CYS A 64 -8.31 20.76 -13.57
CA CYS A 64 -9.37 20.56 -12.60
C CYS A 64 -10.38 19.54 -13.14
N ILE A 65 -10.57 18.43 -12.40
CA ILE A 65 -11.42 17.31 -12.82
C ILE A 65 -12.75 17.25 -12.08
N GLY A 66 -13.09 18.27 -11.29
CA GLY A 66 -14.38 18.36 -10.60
C GLY A 66 -14.29 18.88 -9.16
N PRO A 67 -15.43 18.88 -8.46
CA PRO A 67 -15.53 19.39 -7.09
C PRO A 67 -14.81 18.48 -6.07
N ALA A 68 -14.78 18.92 -4.80
CA ALA A 68 -14.05 18.26 -3.72
C ALA A 68 -14.37 16.77 -3.51
N PRO A 69 -15.63 16.28 -3.56
CA PRO A 69 -15.91 14.86 -3.34
C PRO A 69 -15.16 13.95 -4.31
N SER A 70 -14.48 12.94 -3.81
CA SER A 70 -13.67 12.02 -4.63
C SER A 70 -14.46 11.33 -5.74
N ALA A 71 -15.73 10.97 -5.48
CA ALA A 71 -16.60 10.35 -6.49
C ALA A 71 -16.83 11.23 -7.71
N GLN A 72 -16.73 12.55 -7.55
CA GLN A 72 -16.96 13.53 -8.61
C GLN A 72 -15.64 14.08 -9.22
N SER A 73 -14.49 13.64 -8.70
CA SER A 73 -13.16 14.09 -9.11
C SER A 73 -12.20 12.92 -9.30
N TYR A 74 -11.45 12.53 -8.28
CA TYR A 74 -10.39 11.50 -8.39
C TYR A 74 -10.88 10.09 -8.73
N LEU A 75 -12.18 9.81 -8.59
CA LEU A 75 -12.82 8.56 -9.02
C LEU A 75 -13.65 8.73 -10.31
N ASN A 76 -13.63 9.92 -10.91
CA ASN A 76 -14.32 10.22 -12.16
C ASN A 76 -13.46 9.82 -13.36
N VAL A 77 -13.57 8.57 -13.77
CA VAL A 77 -12.79 7.99 -14.88
C VAL A 77 -12.92 8.79 -16.19
N PRO A 78 -14.12 9.20 -16.66
CA PRO A 78 -14.26 10.02 -17.85
C PRO A 78 -13.49 11.34 -17.78
N ALA A 79 -13.53 12.05 -16.65
CA ALA A 79 -12.83 13.31 -16.48
C ALA A 79 -11.31 13.15 -16.52
N ILE A 80 -10.78 12.05 -15.94
CA ILE A 80 -9.34 11.74 -15.96
C ILE A 80 -8.87 11.41 -17.39
N ILE A 81 -9.64 10.61 -18.13
CA ILE A 81 -9.31 10.26 -19.53
C ILE A 81 -9.37 11.51 -20.42
N ALA A 82 -10.41 12.33 -20.29
CA ALA A 82 -10.51 13.59 -21.03
C ALA A 82 -9.34 14.53 -20.71
N ALA A 83 -8.91 14.60 -19.44
CA ALA A 83 -7.73 15.39 -19.07
C ALA A 83 -6.45 14.87 -19.77
N ALA A 84 -6.29 13.55 -19.91
CA ALA A 84 -5.17 12.96 -20.62
C ALA A 84 -5.21 13.27 -22.13
N GLU A 85 -6.41 13.25 -22.72
CA GLU A 85 -6.61 13.57 -24.15
C GLU A 85 -6.28 15.03 -24.46
N VAL A 86 -6.84 15.99 -23.72
CA VAL A 86 -6.66 17.43 -24.00
C VAL A 86 -5.25 17.93 -23.70
N THR A 87 -4.46 17.17 -22.95
CA THR A 87 -3.08 17.52 -22.61
C THR A 87 -2.04 16.71 -23.39
N ASP A 88 -2.47 15.86 -24.31
CA ASP A 88 -1.59 14.96 -25.08
C ASP A 88 -0.68 14.10 -24.21
N ALA A 89 -1.16 13.65 -23.05
CA ALA A 89 -0.42 12.72 -22.21
C ALA A 89 -0.30 11.34 -22.90
N GLN A 90 0.82 10.66 -22.71
CA GLN A 90 1.06 9.35 -23.32
C GLN A 90 0.78 8.19 -22.36
N ALA A 91 0.88 8.46 -21.05
CA ALA A 91 0.67 7.47 -20.00
C ALA A 91 -0.02 8.11 -18.79
N ILE A 92 -0.66 7.27 -18.00
CA ILE A 92 -1.35 7.65 -16.77
C ILE A 92 -0.75 6.87 -15.59
N HIS A 93 -0.25 7.61 -14.59
CA HIS A 93 0.24 7.03 -13.35
C HIS A 93 -0.82 7.16 -12.26
N PRO A 94 -1.38 6.05 -11.74
CA PRO A 94 -2.46 6.11 -10.76
C PRO A 94 -1.99 6.32 -9.32
N GLY A 95 -0.70 6.24 -9.02
CA GLY A 95 -0.16 6.26 -7.66
C GLY A 95 -0.65 5.09 -6.80
N TYR A 96 -1.16 5.39 -5.62
CA TYR A 96 -1.82 4.44 -4.72
C TYR A 96 -3.18 4.99 -4.25
N GLY A 97 -4.08 4.11 -3.77
CA GLY A 97 -5.47 4.48 -3.46
C GLY A 97 -6.28 4.85 -4.71
N PHE A 98 -7.44 5.46 -4.52
CA PHE A 98 -8.35 5.84 -5.61
C PHE A 98 -8.52 4.75 -6.67
N LEU A 99 -8.06 5.00 -7.90
CA LEU A 99 -8.22 4.10 -9.05
C LEU A 99 -7.01 3.18 -9.30
N SER A 100 -5.99 3.20 -8.45
CA SER A 100 -4.74 2.45 -8.69
C SER A 100 -4.90 0.94 -8.76
N GLU A 101 -5.90 0.38 -8.09
CA GLU A 101 -6.25 -1.05 -8.11
C GLU A 101 -7.62 -1.31 -8.76
N ASN A 102 -8.08 -0.37 -9.61
CA ASN A 102 -9.32 -0.52 -10.36
C ASN A 102 -9.03 -1.11 -11.75
N ALA A 103 -9.39 -2.38 -11.96
CA ALA A 103 -9.14 -3.09 -13.21
C ALA A 103 -9.88 -2.47 -14.41
N ASP A 104 -11.10 -1.97 -14.20
CA ASP A 104 -11.90 -1.37 -15.26
C ASP A 104 -11.33 -0.01 -15.69
N PHE A 105 -10.74 0.73 -14.75
CA PHE A 105 -10.00 1.95 -15.06
C PHE A 105 -8.75 1.64 -15.89
N ALA A 106 -7.94 0.67 -15.46
CA ALA A 106 -6.75 0.27 -16.23
C ALA A 106 -7.10 -0.15 -17.65
N GLU A 107 -8.17 -0.94 -17.82
CA GLU A 107 -8.66 -1.38 -19.12
C GLU A 107 -9.15 -0.21 -19.98
N LYS A 108 -9.89 0.74 -19.40
CA LYS A 108 -10.37 1.94 -20.11
C LYS A 108 -9.20 2.84 -20.55
N VAL A 109 -8.20 3.04 -19.71
CA VAL A 109 -6.99 3.80 -20.05
C VAL A 109 -6.30 3.20 -21.28
N GLU A 110 -6.08 1.87 -21.28
CA GLU A 110 -5.43 1.19 -22.41
C GLU A 110 -6.29 1.20 -23.68
N LYS A 111 -7.61 1.01 -23.56
CA LYS A 111 -8.56 1.13 -24.70
C LYS A 111 -8.65 2.54 -25.28
N SER A 112 -8.41 3.56 -24.47
CA SER A 112 -8.34 4.96 -24.92
C SER A 112 -7.00 5.34 -25.57
N GLY A 113 -6.06 4.41 -25.68
CA GLY A 113 -4.78 4.59 -26.35
C GLY A 113 -3.65 5.11 -25.46
N PHE A 114 -3.87 5.21 -24.16
CA PHE A 114 -2.85 5.60 -23.17
C PHE A 114 -2.19 4.36 -22.54
N VAL A 115 -0.96 4.52 -22.04
CA VAL A 115 -0.31 3.47 -21.25
C VAL A 115 -0.72 3.62 -19.78
N PHE A 116 -1.26 2.55 -19.21
CA PHE A 116 -1.47 2.48 -17.76
C PHE A 116 -0.16 2.10 -17.05
N ILE A 117 0.36 2.96 -16.18
CA ILE A 117 1.59 2.70 -15.42
C ILE A 117 1.24 1.82 -14.21
N GLY A 118 1.25 0.51 -14.45
CA GLY A 118 0.84 -0.50 -13.48
C GLY A 118 0.70 -1.88 -14.13
N PRO A 119 0.15 -2.85 -13.39
CA PRO A 119 -0.14 -4.18 -13.91
C PRO A 119 -1.26 -4.15 -14.95
N ARG A 120 -1.45 -5.28 -15.63
CA ARG A 120 -2.57 -5.45 -16.56
C ARG A 120 -3.89 -5.53 -15.79
N ALA A 121 -4.98 -5.07 -16.42
CA ALA A 121 -6.31 -5.08 -15.84
C ALA A 121 -6.74 -6.47 -15.32
N GLU A 122 -6.45 -7.51 -16.10
CA GLU A 122 -6.70 -8.91 -15.70
C GLU A 122 -5.96 -9.33 -14.43
N THR A 123 -4.70 -8.87 -14.27
CA THR A 123 -3.89 -9.15 -13.07
C THR A 123 -4.42 -8.40 -11.87
N ILE A 124 -4.83 -7.14 -12.04
CA ILE A 124 -5.47 -6.35 -10.97
C ILE A 124 -6.77 -7.05 -10.53
N ARG A 125 -7.60 -7.49 -11.48
CA ARG A 125 -8.86 -8.19 -11.19
C ARG A 125 -8.63 -9.52 -10.47
N LEU A 126 -7.63 -10.30 -10.91
CA LEU A 126 -7.26 -11.57 -10.31
C LEU A 126 -6.79 -11.40 -8.86
N MET A 127 -5.93 -10.42 -8.60
CA MET A 127 -5.37 -10.17 -7.25
C MET A 127 -6.33 -9.41 -6.34
N GLY A 128 -7.28 -8.67 -6.90
CA GLY A 128 -8.33 -7.97 -6.14
C GLY A 128 -9.38 -8.89 -5.53
N ASP A 129 -9.60 -10.07 -6.10
CA ASP A 129 -10.46 -11.10 -5.50
C ASP A 129 -9.65 -11.98 -4.54
N LYS A 130 -9.94 -11.89 -3.23
CA LYS A 130 -9.14 -12.55 -2.18
C LYS A 130 -9.10 -14.07 -2.31
N VAL A 131 -10.20 -14.69 -2.75
CA VAL A 131 -10.25 -16.15 -2.91
C VAL A 131 -9.43 -16.59 -4.11
N SER A 132 -9.60 -15.93 -5.25
CA SER A 132 -8.85 -16.19 -6.47
C SER A 132 -7.34 -15.92 -6.28
N ALA A 133 -6.99 -14.82 -5.61
CA ALA A 133 -5.61 -14.49 -5.27
C ALA A 133 -4.97 -15.57 -4.40
N LYS A 134 -5.65 -15.99 -3.31
CA LYS A 134 -5.17 -17.04 -2.40
C LYS A 134 -4.96 -18.37 -3.14
N LEU A 135 -5.93 -18.81 -3.94
CA LEU A 135 -5.83 -20.04 -4.72
C LEU A 135 -4.70 -19.98 -5.75
N THR A 136 -4.56 -18.85 -6.44
CA THR A 136 -3.50 -18.63 -7.42
C THR A 136 -2.13 -18.67 -6.76
N MET A 137 -1.95 -17.99 -5.63
CA MET A 137 -0.71 -17.98 -4.87
C MET A 137 -0.37 -19.35 -4.30
N LYS A 138 -1.33 -20.08 -3.76
CA LYS A 138 -1.17 -21.46 -3.31
C LYS A 138 -0.68 -22.38 -4.44
N LYS A 139 -1.30 -22.30 -5.63
CA LYS A 139 -0.85 -23.04 -6.83
C LYS A 139 0.55 -22.62 -7.31
N ALA A 140 0.92 -21.37 -7.07
CA ALA A 140 2.26 -20.88 -7.41
C ALA A 140 3.33 -21.29 -6.36
N GLY A 141 2.94 -21.88 -5.22
CA GLY A 141 3.86 -22.33 -4.17
C GLY A 141 4.12 -21.28 -3.08
N VAL A 142 3.36 -20.19 -3.07
CA VAL A 142 3.38 -19.20 -1.99
C VAL A 142 2.56 -19.72 -0.82
N PRO A 143 3.11 -19.74 0.42
CA PRO A 143 2.38 -20.24 1.58
C PRO A 143 1.17 -19.33 1.88
N VAL A 144 0.04 -19.93 2.18
CA VAL A 144 -1.20 -19.22 2.55
C VAL A 144 -1.66 -19.63 3.93
N VAL A 145 -2.48 -18.81 4.57
CA VAL A 145 -3.08 -19.19 5.87
C VAL A 145 -3.84 -20.51 5.71
N PRO A 146 -3.58 -21.52 6.55
CA PRO A 146 -4.33 -22.77 6.53
C PRO A 146 -5.83 -22.53 6.65
N GLY A 147 -6.63 -23.13 5.80
CA GLY A 147 -8.06 -22.91 5.77
C GLY A 147 -8.73 -23.65 4.63
N VAL A 148 -10.00 -23.35 4.39
CA VAL A 148 -10.75 -23.93 3.27
C VAL A 148 -10.40 -23.22 1.95
N ASP A 149 -10.42 -24.01 0.89
CA ASP A 149 -10.26 -23.52 -0.47
C ASP A 149 -11.67 -23.19 -1.03
N GLY A 150 -12.26 -22.07 -0.60
CA GLY A 150 -13.58 -21.64 -1.06
C GLY A 150 -14.56 -21.34 0.07
N ALA A 151 -15.85 -21.32 -0.28
CA ALA A 151 -16.93 -21.07 0.66
C ALA A 151 -17.10 -22.21 1.66
N LEU A 152 -17.51 -21.87 2.89
CA LEU A 152 -17.96 -22.87 3.85
C LEU A 152 -19.26 -23.54 3.35
N PRO A 153 -19.39 -24.87 3.54
CA PRO A 153 -20.64 -25.57 3.28
C PRO A 153 -21.76 -25.08 4.21
N ASP A 154 -22.99 -25.52 3.96
CA ASP A 154 -24.12 -25.19 4.82
C ASP A 154 -24.33 -26.21 5.94
N ASP A 155 -23.84 -27.45 5.79
CA ASP A 155 -23.96 -28.50 6.81
C ASP A 155 -23.07 -28.19 8.04
N PRO A 156 -23.66 -28.01 9.22
CA PRO A 156 -22.91 -27.77 10.46
C PRO A 156 -21.86 -28.84 10.78
N ARG A 157 -22.12 -30.10 10.43
CA ARG A 157 -21.20 -31.21 10.70
C ARG A 157 -19.96 -31.12 9.86
N GLU A 158 -20.09 -30.73 8.59
CA GLU A 158 -18.96 -30.48 7.70
C GLU A 158 -18.15 -29.27 8.17
N ILE A 159 -18.80 -28.18 8.57
CA ILE A 159 -18.13 -27.00 9.14
C ILE A 159 -17.30 -27.35 10.35
N ILE A 160 -17.83 -28.14 11.29
CA ILE A 160 -17.11 -28.58 12.48
C ILE A 160 -15.90 -29.45 12.10
N LYS A 161 -16.06 -30.38 11.15
CA LYS A 161 -14.97 -31.22 10.66
C LYS A 161 -13.84 -30.38 10.05
N ILE A 162 -14.18 -29.37 9.29
CA ILE A 162 -13.22 -28.41 8.71
C ILE A 162 -12.49 -27.67 9.83
N ALA A 163 -13.20 -27.09 10.77
CA ALA A 163 -12.58 -26.34 11.88
C ALA A 163 -11.62 -27.22 12.71
N ARG A 164 -11.98 -28.46 12.97
CA ARG A 164 -11.08 -29.43 13.64
C ARG A 164 -9.82 -29.73 12.84
N SER A 165 -9.93 -29.80 11.49
CA SER A 165 -8.78 -30.05 10.63
C SER A 165 -7.81 -28.85 10.57
N ILE A 166 -8.35 -27.62 10.66
CA ILE A 166 -7.54 -26.38 10.72
C ILE A 166 -6.92 -26.21 12.10
N GLY A 167 -7.64 -26.60 13.15
CA GLY A 167 -7.26 -26.41 14.55
C GLY A 167 -7.64 -25.03 15.09
N TYR A 168 -8.32 -25.01 16.27
CA TYR A 168 -8.69 -23.74 16.94
C TYR A 168 -7.47 -22.99 17.47
N PRO A 169 -7.52 -21.63 17.57
CA PRO A 169 -8.65 -20.79 17.13
C PRO A 169 -8.72 -20.66 15.61
N VAL A 170 -9.95 -20.47 15.09
CA VAL A 170 -10.21 -20.20 13.68
C VAL A 170 -10.86 -18.83 13.49
N ILE A 171 -10.75 -18.28 12.31
CA ILE A 171 -11.41 -17.03 11.93
C ILE A 171 -12.35 -17.28 10.74
N ILE A 172 -13.57 -16.78 10.84
CA ILE A 172 -14.56 -16.79 9.77
C ILE A 172 -14.52 -15.43 9.09
N LYS A 173 -14.47 -15.41 7.77
CA LYS A 173 -14.34 -14.17 6.98
C LYS A 173 -15.36 -14.15 5.85
N ALA A 174 -15.99 -13.00 5.64
CA ALA A 174 -16.82 -12.76 4.45
C ALA A 174 -15.96 -12.67 3.20
N SER A 175 -16.36 -13.31 2.10
CA SER A 175 -15.63 -13.27 0.83
C SER A 175 -15.55 -11.87 0.22
N GLY A 176 -16.60 -11.06 0.39
CA GLY A 176 -16.66 -9.66 -0.03
C GLY A 176 -16.17 -8.66 1.02
N GLY A 177 -15.71 -9.12 2.20
CA GLY A 177 -15.32 -8.26 3.32
C GLY A 177 -13.92 -7.64 3.15
N GLY A 178 -13.74 -6.47 3.75
CA GLY A 178 -12.47 -5.74 3.79
C GLY A 178 -12.36 -4.84 5.01
N GLY A 179 -11.14 -4.39 5.35
CA GLY A 179 -10.92 -3.44 6.44
C GLY A 179 -11.38 -3.92 7.82
N GLY A 180 -11.34 -5.22 8.10
CA GLY A 180 -11.73 -5.78 9.40
C GLY A 180 -13.23 -6.03 9.59
N ARG A 181 -14.08 -5.73 8.60
CA ARG A 181 -15.52 -5.99 8.64
C ARG A 181 -15.85 -7.38 8.11
N GLY A 182 -16.88 -8.01 8.68
CA GLY A 182 -17.31 -9.36 8.28
C GLY A 182 -16.30 -10.44 8.68
N MET A 183 -15.66 -10.29 9.83
CA MET A 183 -14.72 -11.27 10.40
C MET A 183 -15.08 -11.59 11.85
N ARG A 184 -14.97 -12.87 12.23
CA ARG A 184 -15.24 -13.33 13.59
C ARG A 184 -14.30 -14.46 14.00
N THR A 185 -13.55 -14.24 15.07
CA THR A 185 -12.68 -15.26 15.67
C THR A 185 -13.48 -16.22 16.54
N VAL A 186 -13.14 -17.50 16.45
CA VAL A 186 -13.78 -18.59 17.19
C VAL A 186 -12.70 -19.41 17.90
N HIS A 187 -12.74 -19.40 19.21
CA HIS A 187 -11.75 -20.11 20.04
C HIS A 187 -12.18 -21.53 20.39
N THR A 188 -13.48 -21.82 20.40
CA THR A 188 -14.03 -23.12 20.81
C THR A 188 -15.09 -23.61 19.84
N GLU A 189 -15.23 -24.93 19.74
CA GLU A 189 -16.20 -25.58 18.86
C GLU A 189 -17.64 -25.18 19.17
N GLY A 190 -18.01 -25.02 20.46
CA GLY A 190 -19.37 -24.67 20.86
C GLY A 190 -19.86 -23.33 20.33
N ALA A 191 -18.93 -22.38 20.04
CA ALA A 191 -19.27 -21.08 19.49
C ALA A 191 -19.28 -21.06 17.95
N LEU A 192 -18.85 -22.13 17.27
CA LEU A 192 -18.54 -22.11 15.85
C LEU A 192 -19.77 -21.84 14.97
N ILE A 193 -20.83 -22.61 15.14
CA ILE A 193 -21.99 -22.54 14.24
C ILE A 193 -22.73 -21.20 14.38
N SER A 194 -22.89 -20.72 15.62
CA SER A 194 -23.48 -19.39 15.84
C SER A 194 -22.64 -18.28 15.22
N ALA A 195 -21.31 -18.37 15.33
CA ALA A 195 -20.40 -17.42 14.71
C ALA A 195 -20.49 -17.43 13.17
N VAL A 196 -20.58 -18.60 12.55
CA VAL A 196 -20.78 -18.73 11.09
C VAL A 196 -22.09 -18.07 10.66
N THR A 197 -23.20 -18.38 11.35
CA THR A 197 -24.54 -17.84 11.02
C THR A 197 -24.56 -16.32 11.14
N LEU A 198 -24.00 -15.76 12.22
CA LEU A 198 -23.90 -14.32 12.41
C LEU A 198 -23.06 -13.65 11.33
N THR A 199 -21.90 -14.24 11.00
CA THR A 199 -21.01 -13.66 9.98
C THR A 199 -21.63 -13.71 8.59
N LYS A 200 -22.36 -14.79 8.23
CA LYS A 200 -23.14 -14.87 6.99
C LYS A 200 -24.19 -13.76 6.90
N GLY A 201 -24.95 -13.54 7.98
CA GLY A 201 -25.97 -12.48 8.05
C GLY A 201 -25.39 -11.08 7.92
N GLU A 202 -24.31 -10.79 8.65
CA GLU A 202 -23.57 -9.52 8.55
C GLU A 202 -23.01 -9.29 7.14
N ALA A 203 -22.43 -10.35 6.52
CA ALA A 203 -21.88 -10.29 5.18
C ALA A 203 -22.97 -10.00 4.13
N LEU A 204 -24.12 -10.66 4.24
CA LEU A 204 -25.24 -10.42 3.34
C LEU A 204 -25.77 -8.99 3.45
N ALA A 205 -25.93 -8.49 4.68
CA ALA A 205 -26.43 -7.14 4.93
C ALA A 205 -25.45 -6.04 4.45
N ALA A 206 -24.13 -6.25 4.67
CA ALA A 206 -23.11 -5.23 4.38
C ALA A 206 -22.60 -5.26 2.92
N PHE A 207 -22.58 -6.43 2.29
CA PHE A 207 -21.92 -6.65 0.98
C PHE A 207 -22.84 -7.26 -0.08
N GLY A 208 -24.11 -7.55 0.26
CA GLY A 208 -25.04 -8.23 -0.65
C GLY A 208 -24.68 -9.70 -0.95
N ASN A 209 -23.66 -10.24 -0.28
CA ASN A 209 -23.16 -11.61 -0.47
C ASN A 209 -22.84 -12.24 0.90
N GLY A 210 -23.60 -13.28 1.27
CA GLY A 210 -23.41 -14.00 2.54
C GLY A 210 -22.35 -15.10 2.50
N THR A 211 -21.56 -15.21 1.44
CA THR A 211 -20.50 -16.21 1.34
C THR A 211 -19.40 -15.95 2.36
N VAL A 212 -19.08 -16.96 3.17
CA VAL A 212 -18.01 -16.91 4.16
C VAL A 212 -17.05 -18.09 3.97
N TYR A 213 -15.81 -17.90 4.37
CA TYR A 213 -14.77 -18.93 4.43
C TYR A 213 -14.10 -18.95 5.80
N MET A 214 -13.32 -19.98 6.09
CA MET A 214 -12.67 -20.17 7.39
C MET A 214 -11.18 -20.39 7.21
N GLU A 215 -10.41 -19.77 8.10
CA GLU A 215 -8.95 -19.90 8.17
C GLU A 215 -8.48 -20.08 9.61
N LYS A 216 -7.23 -20.54 9.78
CA LYS A 216 -6.54 -20.49 11.05
C LYS A 216 -6.46 -19.03 11.53
N PHE A 217 -6.81 -18.79 12.78
CA PHE A 217 -6.56 -17.49 13.41
C PHE A 217 -5.12 -17.44 13.91
N LEU A 218 -4.39 -16.41 13.51
CA LEU A 218 -3.04 -16.11 13.98
C LEU A 218 -3.16 -15.14 15.17
N GLU A 219 -2.58 -15.51 16.31
CA GLU A 219 -2.82 -14.77 17.57
C GLU A 219 -1.92 -13.54 17.72
N ASN A 220 -0.66 -13.65 17.29
CA ASN A 220 0.33 -12.59 17.44
C ASN A 220 1.15 -12.37 16.16
N PRO A 221 0.51 -12.25 14.98
CA PRO A 221 1.22 -12.13 13.72
C PRO A 221 1.87 -10.75 13.60
N ARG A 222 2.95 -10.72 12.81
CA ARG A 222 3.53 -9.49 12.27
C ARG A 222 3.06 -9.29 10.82
N HIS A 223 2.95 -8.05 10.39
CA HIS A 223 2.63 -7.69 9.03
C HIS A 223 3.94 -7.46 8.26
N ILE A 224 4.34 -8.45 7.49
CA ILE A 224 5.57 -8.41 6.70
C ILE A 224 5.24 -8.36 5.21
N GLU A 225 5.94 -7.51 4.50
CA GLU A 225 5.72 -7.26 3.08
C GLU A 225 6.97 -7.58 2.26
N ILE A 226 6.78 -8.12 1.06
CA ILE A 226 7.86 -8.35 0.09
C ILE A 226 7.61 -7.48 -1.14
N GLN A 227 8.51 -6.54 -1.39
CA GLN A 227 8.45 -5.65 -2.55
C GLN A 227 8.92 -6.35 -3.82
N ILE A 228 8.13 -6.27 -4.88
CA ILE A 228 8.43 -6.83 -6.20
C ILE A 228 8.55 -5.72 -7.24
N LEU A 229 9.46 -5.92 -8.19
CA LEU A 229 9.47 -5.26 -9.50
C LEU A 229 9.49 -6.32 -10.59
N ALA A 230 8.66 -6.15 -11.62
CA ALA A 230 8.57 -7.08 -12.74
C ALA A 230 8.42 -6.31 -14.05
N ASP A 231 9.20 -6.64 -15.08
CA ASP A 231 9.09 -6.03 -16.40
C ASP A 231 8.24 -6.88 -17.38
N GLN A 232 8.06 -6.37 -18.58
CA GLN A 232 7.32 -7.05 -19.63
C GLN A 232 8.14 -8.15 -20.32
N HIS A 233 9.43 -8.30 -19.97
CA HIS A 233 10.40 -9.24 -20.55
C HIS A 233 10.65 -10.45 -19.63
N LYS A 234 9.78 -10.68 -18.64
CA LYS A 234 9.84 -11.76 -17.65
C LYS A 234 11.00 -11.65 -16.65
N ASN A 235 11.63 -10.47 -16.53
CA ASN A 235 12.55 -10.21 -15.45
C ASN A 235 11.73 -9.80 -14.22
N VAL A 236 11.95 -10.48 -13.11
CA VAL A 236 11.30 -10.23 -11.82
C VAL A 236 12.36 -10.26 -10.74
N VAL A 237 12.34 -9.25 -9.87
CA VAL A 237 13.19 -9.19 -8.69
C VAL A 237 12.35 -8.85 -7.46
N TYR A 238 12.79 -9.31 -6.28
CA TYR A 238 12.31 -8.80 -5.00
C TYR A 238 13.35 -7.85 -4.40
N LEU A 239 12.88 -6.77 -3.77
CA LEU A 239 13.72 -5.70 -3.22
C LEU A 239 13.86 -5.79 -1.68
N GLY A 240 13.57 -6.95 -1.11
CA GLY A 240 13.58 -7.14 0.33
C GLY A 240 12.18 -6.93 0.95
N GLU A 241 12.19 -6.82 2.26
CA GLU A 241 11.00 -6.79 3.10
C GLU A 241 10.84 -5.47 3.85
N ARG A 242 9.59 -5.23 4.26
CA ARG A 242 9.20 -4.20 5.23
C ARG A 242 8.41 -4.84 6.36
N ASP A 243 8.56 -4.33 7.57
CA ASP A 243 7.71 -4.60 8.71
C ASP A 243 6.72 -3.44 8.89
N CYS A 244 5.45 -3.74 8.77
CA CYS A 244 4.35 -2.79 8.89
C CYS A 244 3.43 -3.14 10.07
N SER A 245 3.97 -3.76 11.10
CA SER A 245 3.21 -4.24 12.27
C SER A 245 2.76 -3.11 13.20
N MET A 246 3.41 -1.93 13.16
CA MET A 246 2.96 -0.78 13.93
C MET A 246 1.76 -0.13 13.25
N GLN A 247 0.59 -0.62 13.60
CA GLN A 247 -0.67 -0.23 13.00
C GLN A 247 -1.80 -0.11 14.05
N ARG A 248 -2.84 0.63 13.71
CA ARG A 248 -4.08 0.74 14.48
C ARG A 248 -5.27 0.49 13.57
N ARG A 249 -6.13 -0.45 13.94
CA ARG A 249 -7.33 -0.81 13.14
C ARG A 249 -6.98 -1.04 11.66
N HIS A 250 -5.89 -1.77 11.42
CA HIS A 250 -5.33 -2.07 10.09
C HIS A 250 -4.79 -0.85 9.33
N GLN A 251 -4.68 0.33 9.95
CA GLN A 251 -3.98 1.49 9.39
C GLN A 251 -2.55 1.52 9.90
N LYS A 252 -1.60 1.43 8.99
CA LYS A 252 -0.17 1.50 9.28
C LYS A 252 0.19 2.90 9.77
N ILE A 253 1.07 2.98 10.76
CA ILE A 253 1.50 4.24 11.39
C ILE A 253 3.01 4.40 11.27
N ILE A 254 3.77 3.31 11.49
CA ILE A 254 5.21 3.25 11.31
C ILE A 254 5.54 1.99 10.51
N GLU A 255 6.41 2.15 9.53
CA GLU A 255 6.98 1.07 8.74
C GLU A 255 8.49 1.08 8.82
N GLU A 256 9.11 -0.08 8.80
CA GLU A 256 10.57 -0.20 8.83
C GLU A 256 11.11 -1.31 7.93
N GLY A 257 12.34 -1.18 7.54
CA GLY A 257 13.06 -2.19 6.77
C GLY A 257 14.57 -2.12 7.00
N PRO A 258 15.24 -3.28 7.05
CA PRO A 258 14.74 -4.67 7.09
C PRO A 258 13.88 -4.99 8.32
N ALA A 259 13.06 -6.05 8.24
CA ALA A 259 12.20 -6.48 9.35
C ALA A 259 13.02 -7.00 10.53
N PRO A 260 12.93 -6.40 11.74
CA PRO A 260 13.76 -6.81 12.88
C PRO A 260 13.56 -8.27 13.26
N GLY A 261 14.66 -9.01 13.47
CA GLY A 261 14.65 -10.37 14.00
C GLY A 261 14.15 -11.45 13.03
N ILE A 262 13.97 -11.14 11.74
CA ILE A 262 13.70 -12.15 10.70
C ILE A 262 15.00 -12.45 9.95
N ALA A 263 15.39 -13.71 9.91
CA ALA A 263 16.63 -14.11 9.26
C ALA A 263 16.57 -13.92 7.73
N ASP A 264 17.64 -13.37 7.14
CA ASP A 264 17.73 -13.11 5.68
C ASP A 264 17.45 -14.33 4.82
N ARG A 265 17.83 -15.55 5.28
CA ARG A 265 17.52 -16.81 4.59
C ARG A 265 16.02 -17.06 4.42
N LEU A 266 15.20 -16.64 5.40
CA LEU A 266 13.73 -16.77 5.33
C LEU A 266 13.15 -15.76 4.35
N ILE A 267 13.68 -14.55 4.36
CA ILE A 267 13.31 -13.50 3.40
C ILE A 267 13.68 -13.90 1.97
N ALA A 268 14.89 -14.44 1.76
CA ALA A 268 15.30 -14.94 0.46
C ALA A 268 14.36 -16.04 -0.04
N LYS A 269 14.07 -17.03 0.81
CA LYS A 269 13.18 -18.15 0.46
C LYS A 269 11.77 -17.69 0.08
N ILE A 270 11.18 -16.75 0.81
CA ILE A 270 9.85 -16.23 0.49
C ILE A 270 9.89 -15.29 -0.72
N GLY A 271 10.93 -14.48 -0.84
CA GLY A 271 11.14 -13.58 -1.99
C GLY A 271 11.24 -14.35 -3.31
N GLU A 272 12.00 -15.44 -3.35
CA GLU A 272 12.10 -16.32 -4.52
C GLU A 272 10.74 -16.91 -4.91
N ARG A 273 9.92 -17.34 -3.94
CA ARG A 273 8.55 -17.80 -4.21
C ARG A 273 7.66 -16.71 -4.79
N CYS A 274 7.77 -15.47 -4.29
CA CYS A 274 7.07 -14.33 -4.84
C CYS A 274 7.49 -14.04 -6.28
N VAL A 275 8.80 -14.11 -6.59
CA VAL A 275 9.35 -13.97 -7.95
C VAL A 275 8.74 -15.01 -8.89
N GLU A 276 8.76 -16.29 -8.51
CA GLU A 276 8.20 -17.37 -9.33
C GLU A 276 6.68 -17.24 -9.51
N ALA A 277 5.95 -16.79 -8.48
CA ALA A 277 4.53 -16.48 -8.59
C ALA A 277 4.26 -15.37 -9.61
N CYS A 278 5.03 -14.27 -9.54
CA CYS A 278 4.91 -13.15 -10.50
C CYS A 278 5.20 -13.60 -11.94
N LYS A 279 6.19 -14.45 -12.17
CA LYS A 279 6.48 -15.03 -13.50
C LYS A 279 5.29 -15.84 -14.03
N LYS A 280 4.68 -16.68 -13.17
CA LYS A 280 3.54 -17.53 -13.53
C LYS A 280 2.30 -16.73 -13.93
N ILE A 281 2.02 -15.63 -13.23
CA ILE A 281 0.84 -14.78 -13.51
C ILE A 281 1.13 -13.68 -14.54
N GLY A 282 2.36 -13.59 -15.04
CA GLY A 282 2.76 -12.55 -16.00
C GLY A 282 2.66 -11.13 -15.42
N TYR A 283 3.04 -10.96 -14.14
CA TYR A 283 3.01 -9.66 -13.47
C TYR A 283 3.93 -8.65 -14.15
N ARG A 284 3.51 -7.37 -14.17
CA ARG A 284 4.35 -6.24 -14.59
C ARG A 284 4.15 -5.05 -13.64
N GLY A 285 5.19 -4.24 -13.47
CA GLY A 285 5.18 -3.05 -12.61
C GLY A 285 5.67 -3.35 -11.20
N ALA A 286 5.41 -2.40 -10.28
CA ALA A 286 5.64 -2.59 -8.87
C ALA A 286 4.47 -3.32 -8.21
N GLY A 287 4.76 -4.22 -7.30
CA GLY A 287 3.76 -4.92 -6.51
C GLY A 287 4.33 -5.32 -5.16
N THR A 288 3.45 -5.60 -4.22
CA THR A 288 3.84 -5.98 -2.86
C THR A 288 3.02 -7.15 -2.40
N PHE A 289 3.69 -8.24 -2.05
CA PHE A 289 3.07 -9.36 -1.36
C PHE A 289 2.98 -9.05 0.11
N VAL A 290 1.80 -9.21 0.69
CA VAL A 290 1.53 -9.00 2.10
C VAL A 290 1.38 -10.34 2.80
N PHE A 291 2.14 -10.51 3.89
CA PHE A 291 2.15 -11.71 4.70
C PHE A 291 1.82 -11.40 6.15
N LEU A 292 1.10 -12.31 6.80
CA LEU A 292 1.17 -12.46 8.24
C LEU A 292 2.33 -13.41 8.57
N TYR A 293 3.22 -12.97 9.45
CA TYR A 293 4.38 -13.75 9.90
C TYR A 293 4.22 -14.11 11.37
N GLU A 294 4.21 -15.39 11.68
CA GLU A 294 4.12 -15.89 13.05
C GLU A 294 4.91 -17.19 13.18
N ASN A 295 5.65 -17.36 14.27
CA ASN A 295 6.40 -18.57 14.61
C ASN A 295 7.36 -19.07 13.49
N GLY A 296 7.98 -18.14 12.76
CA GLY A 296 8.94 -18.49 11.70
C GLY A 296 8.32 -18.75 10.33
N GLU A 297 6.99 -18.69 10.21
CA GLU A 297 6.26 -18.98 8.97
C GLU A 297 5.57 -17.74 8.40
N PHE A 298 5.56 -17.66 7.06
CA PHE A 298 4.88 -16.61 6.31
C PHE A 298 3.55 -17.14 5.78
N TYR A 299 2.50 -16.34 5.88
CA TYR A 299 1.16 -16.65 5.37
C TYR A 299 0.66 -15.51 4.51
N PHE A 300 0.57 -15.74 3.21
CA PHE A 300 0.05 -14.76 2.24
C PHE A 300 -1.40 -14.39 2.57
N ILE A 301 -1.69 -13.09 2.55
CA ILE A 301 -3.04 -12.57 2.74
C ILE A 301 -3.54 -11.79 1.53
N GLU A 302 -2.71 -11.00 0.89
CA GLU A 302 -3.07 -10.20 -0.30
C GLU A 302 -1.83 -9.76 -1.08
N MET A 303 -2.06 -9.29 -2.30
CA MET A 303 -1.05 -8.60 -3.11
C MET A 303 -1.57 -7.23 -3.49
N ASN A 304 -0.83 -6.19 -3.12
CA ASN A 304 -1.09 -4.84 -3.61
C ASN A 304 -0.47 -4.67 -4.99
N THR A 305 -1.32 -4.43 -6.00
CA THR A 305 -0.92 -4.35 -7.41
C THR A 305 -0.55 -2.93 -7.84
N ARG A 306 0.17 -2.23 -7.00
CA ARG A 306 0.55 -0.81 -7.12
C ARG A 306 1.80 -0.50 -6.29
N VAL A 307 2.32 0.72 -6.42
CA VAL A 307 3.23 1.28 -5.44
C VAL A 307 2.51 1.48 -4.10
N GLN A 308 3.19 1.28 -2.98
CA GLN A 308 2.64 1.51 -1.64
C GLN A 308 3.11 2.82 -1.04
N VAL A 309 2.44 3.29 0.02
CA VAL A 309 2.82 4.49 0.79
C VAL A 309 4.26 4.36 1.26
N GLU A 310 4.61 3.22 1.82
CA GLU A 310 5.87 2.85 2.48
C GLU A 310 7.01 2.41 1.52
N HIS A 311 6.83 2.60 0.19
CA HIS A 311 7.90 2.30 -0.77
C HIS A 311 9.24 3.01 -0.47
N PRO A 312 9.26 4.23 0.10
CA PRO A 312 10.51 4.91 0.39
C PRO A 312 11.41 4.19 1.39
N VAL A 313 10.86 3.36 2.27
CA VAL A 313 11.66 2.49 3.18
C VAL A 313 12.56 1.57 2.34
N THR A 314 11.98 0.88 1.37
CA THR A 314 12.72 -0.01 0.46
C THR A 314 13.71 0.77 -0.41
N GLU A 315 13.33 1.94 -0.92
CA GLU A 315 14.23 2.80 -1.70
C GLU A 315 15.49 3.18 -0.93
N LEU A 316 15.33 3.55 0.35
CA LEU A 316 16.46 3.97 1.20
C LEU A 316 17.44 2.82 1.49
N ILE A 317 16.96 1.60 1.69
CA ILE A 317 17.84 0.47 2.02
C ILE A 317 18.43 -0.23 0.78
N THR A 318 17.83 -0.05 -0.41
CA THR A 318 18.29 -0.71 -1.64
C THR A 318 18.93 0.23 -2.65
N GLY A 319 18.66 1.54 -2.56
CA GLY A 319 19.06 2.53 -3.56
C GLY A 319 18.27 2.46 -4.88
N VAL A 320 17.18 1.69 -4.93
CA VAL A 320 16.34 1.55 -6.13
C VAL A 320 15.18 2.53 -6.07
N ASP A 321 15.04 3.42 -7.04
CA ASP A 321 13.87 4.30 -7.20
C ASP A 321 12.71 3.52 -7.83
N ILE A 322 11.77 3.09 -6.99
CA ILE A 322 10.64 2.23 -7.41
C ILE A 322 9.73 2.96 -8.40
N VAL A 323 9.51 4.25 -8.22
CA VAL A 323 8.63 5.04 -9.10
C VAL A 323 9.25 5.22 -10.48
N GLN A 324 10.56 5.49 -10.56
CA GLN A 324 11.25 5.54 -11.85
C GLN A 324 11.23 4.18 -12.55
N GLU A 325 11.45 3.09 -11.82
CA GLU A 325 11.37 1.74 -12.40
C GLU A 325 9.95 1.42 -12.92
N GLN A 326 8.87 1.84 -12.20
CA GLN A 326 7.50 1.70 -12.73
C GLN A 326 7.33 2.40 -14.10
N ILE A 327 7.85 3.62 -14.24
CA ILE A 327 7.77 4.41 -15.47
C ILE A 327 8.57 3.73 -16.60
N LYS A 328 9.79 3.29 -16.34
CA LYS A 328 10.64 2.56 -17.30
C LYS A 328 9.98 1.25 -17.76
N ILE A 329 9.45 0.47 -16.83
CA ILE A 329 8.72 -0.77 -17.13
C ILE A 329 7.51 -0.51 -18.01
N ALA A 330 6.72 0.53 -17.69
CA ALA A 330 5.56 0.90 -18.49
C ALA A 330 5.93 1.37 -19.90
N ALA A 331 7.09 2.04 -20.07
CA ALA A 331 7.69 2.37 -21.37
C ALA A 331 8.28 1.15 -22.11
N ASN A 332 8.02 -0.07 -21.63
CA ASN A 332 8.50 -1.33 -22.19
C ASN A 332 10.04 -1.46 -22.20
N GLN A 333 10.73 -0.73 -21.32
CA GLN A 333 12.17 -0.91 -21.14
C GLN A 333 12.45 -2.21 -20.39
N LYS A 334 13.50 -2.91 -20.80
CA LYS A 334 13.98 -4.09 -20.09
C LYS A 334 14.66 -3.65 -18.79
N MET A 335 14.23 -4.20 -17.67
CA MET A 335 14.83 -3.94 -16.36
C MET A 335 16.30 -4.40 -16.34
N ILE A 336 17.19 -3.50 -15.91
CA ILE A 336 18.64 -3.77 -15.80
C ILE A 336 18.93 -4.49 -14.48
N LEU A 337 18.10 -4.27 -13.45
CA LEU A 337 18.26 -4.85 -12.12
C LEU A 337 18.19 -6.38 -12.17
N ARG A 338 19.17 -7.02 -11.57
CA ARG A 338 19.20 -8.48 -11.36
C ARG A 338 19.15 -8.76 -9.88
N GLN A 339 18.59 -9.89 -9.46
CA GLN A 339 18.46 -10.21 -8.04
C GLN A 339 19.78 -10.11 -7.26
N LYS A 340 20.89 -10.52 -7.86
CA LYS A 340 22.22 -10.45 -7.25
C LYS A 340 22.75 -9.02 -7.04
N ASP A 341 22.18 -8.04 -7.73
CA ASP A 341 22.57 -6.63 -7.63
C ASP A 341 21.80 -5.90 -6.52
N ILE A 342 20.74 -6.55 -5.98
CA ILE A 342 19.92 -6.00 -4.90
C ILE A 342 20.59 -6.30 -3.56
N ILE A 343 21.18 -5.27 -2.98
CA ILE A 343 21.86 -5.35 -1.69
C ILE A 343 21.17 -4.42 -0.71
N LYS A 344 20.59 -4.98 0.35
CA LYS A 344 20.03 -4.20 1.46
C LYS A 344 21.17 -3.63 2.28
N LYS A 345 21.17 -2.33 2.53
CA LYS A 345 22.18 -1.64 3.38
C LYS A 345 21.48 -0.80 4.42
N GLY A 346 21.96 -0.87 5.65
CA GLY A 346 21.45 -0.08 6.76
C GLY A 346 20.01 -0.43 7.14
N HIS A 347 19.33 0.55 7.71
CA HIS A 347 17.96 0.42 8.20
C HIS A 347 17.19 1.74 7.97
N ALA A 348 15.95 1.66 7.54
CA ALA A 348 15.08 2.80 7.34
C ALA A 348 13.79 2.65 8.14
N ILE A 349 13.31 3.75 8.70
CA ILE A 349 12.04 3.86 9.42
C ILE A 349 11.24 4.98 8.78
N GLU A 350 9.96 4.73 8.49
CA GLU A 350 8.99 5.72 8.03
C GLU A 350 7.95 5.96 9.11
N CYS A 351 7.65 7.22 9.40
CA CYS A 351 6.52 7.65 10.22
C CYS A 351 5.51 8.38 9.33
N ARG A 352 4.27 7.91 9.29
CA ARG A 352 3.19 8.63 8.59
C ARG A 352 2.75 9.82 9.41
N ILE A 353 2.86 11.01 8.85
CA ILE A 353 2.43 12.26 9.51
C ILE A 353 1.00 12.56 9.07
N ASN A 354 0.08 12.38 10.01
CA ASN A 354 -1.35 12.55 9.79
C ASN A 354 -1.87 13.80 10.51
N ALA A 355 -2.75 14.53 9.84
CA ALA A 355 -3.55 15.63 10.42
C ALA A 355 -4.67 15.05 11.29
N GLU A 356 -4.34 14.59 12.49
CA GLU A 356 -5.21 13.86 13.41
C GLU A 356 -4.86 14.21 14.87
N ASP A 357 -5.85 14.15 15.74
CA ASP A 357 -5.61 14.20 17.17
C ASP A 357 -4.82 12.94 17.61
N PRO A 358 -3.67 13.07 18.29
CA PRO A 358 -2.78 11.96 18.60
C PRO A 358 -3.37 10.92 19.57
N ASN A 359 -4.43 11.24 20.28
CA ASN A 359 -5.07 10.35 21.26
C ASN A 359 -6.34 9.70 20.72
N SER A 360 -7.20 10.49 20.08
CA SER A 360 -8.51 10.03 19.58
C SER A 360 -8.45 9.56 18.12
N PHE A 361 -7.43 10.00 17.34
CA PHE A 361 -7.29 9.78 15.90
C PHE A 361 -8.41 10.41 15.07
N VAL A 362 -9.09 11.38 15.63
CA VAL A 362 -10.07 12.17 14.90
C VAL A 362 -9.32 13.07 13.92
N PRO A 363 -9.69 13.09 12.63
CA PRO A 363 -9.09 13.99 11.64
C PRO A 363 -9.16 15.46 12.07
N SER A 364 -8.11 16.19 11.79
CA SER A 364 -7.96 17.62 12.12
C SER A 364 -7.68 18.42 10.85
N PRO A 365 -8.68 18.56 9.95
CA PRO A 365 -8.53 19.43 8.78
C PRO A 365 -8.38 20.88 9.21
N GLY A 366 -7.76 21.70 8.37
CA GLY A 366 -7.55 23.11 8.67
C GLY A 366 -6.31 23.69 8.04
N ARG A 367 -6.02 24.96 8.34
CA ARG A 367 -4.87 25.67 7.78
C ARG A 367 -3.63 25.44 8.61
N ILE A 368 -2.57 24.96 7.96
CA ILE A 368 -1.23 24.88 8.55
C ILE A 368 -0.65 26.30 8.60
N THR A 369 -0.44 26.81 9.80
CA THR A 369 0.11 28.16 10.03
C THR A 369 1.63 28.17 10.04
N ASN A 370 2.25 27.07 10.48
CA ASN A 370 3.68 26.90 10.44
C ASN A 370 4.03 25.45 10.05
N TRP A 371 4.94 25.31 9.09
CA TRP A 371 5.47 24.01 8.62
C TRP A 371 6.98 24.08 8.55
N HIS A 372 7.64 23.28 9.37
CA HIS A 372 9.07 23.07 9.28
C HIS A 372 9.37 21.58 9.10
N ALA A 373 9.97 21.22 7.97
CA ALA A 373 10.43 19.87 7.69
C ALA A 373 11.86 19.69 8.25
N PRO A 374 12.12 18.65 9.05
CA PRO A 374 13.45 18.38 9.57
C PRO A 374 14.41 18.00 8.44
N GLY A 375 15.72 18.15 8.73
CA GLY A 375 16.79 17.84 7.80
C GLY A 375 17.88 17.00 8.43
N GLY A 376 19.06 16.99 7.77
CA GLY A 376 20.24 16.30 8.26
C GLY A 376 20.50 14.93 7.59
N PRO A 377 21.61 14.28 7.95
CA PRO A 377 22.04 13.05 7.30
C PRO A 377 21.03 11.91 7.47
N GLY A 378 20.59 11.33 6.34
CA GLY A 378 19.66 10.21 6.33
C GLY A 378 18.21 10.58 6.65
N ILE A 379 17.84 11.85 6.60
CA ILE A 379 16.45 12.30 6.75
C ILE A 379 15.85 12.58 5.37
N ARG A 380 14.64 12.04 5.13
CA ARG A 380 13.81 12.30 3.96
C ARG A 380 12.41 12.67 4.40
N VAL A 381 11.83 13.69 3.78
CA VAL A 381 10.44 14.10 3.97
C VAL A 381 9.71 14.09 2.64
N ASP A 382 8.72 13.22 2.51
CA ASP A 382 7.81 13.19 1.37
C ASP A 382 6.49 13.85 1.79
N SER A 383 6.26 15.09 1.37
CA SER A 383 5.09 15.87 1.74
C SER A 383 4.76 16.90 0.68
N HIS A 384 3.47 17.15 0.54
CA HIS A 384 2.92 18.26 -0.27
C HIS A 384 2.54 19.47 0.57
N ALA A 385 2.65 19.37 1.90
CA ALA A 385 2.32 20.45 2.83
C ALA A 385 3.34 21.60 2.78
N TYR A 386 2.90 22.79 3.15
CA TYR A 386 3.68 24.01 3.24
C TYR A 386 2.97 25.05 4.14
N ASN A 387 3.63 26.13 4.50
CA ASN A 387 3.04 27.22 5.30
C ASN A 387 1.84 27.82 4.56
N GLY A 388 0.68 27.85 5.23
CA GLY A 388 -0.57 28.34 4.66
C GLY A 388 -1.39 27.29 3.90
N TYR A 389 -0.90 26.06 3.73
CA TYR A 389 -1.67 24.98 3.11
C TYR A 389 -2.92 24.64 3.93
N PHE A 390 -4.06 24.53 3.26
CA PHE A 390 -5.30 24.07 3.88
C PHE A 390 -5.46 22.57 3.66
N VAL A 391 -5.48 21.80 4.74
CA VAL A 391 -5.73 20.35 4.73
C VAL A 391 -7.23 20.13 4.56
N PRO A 392 -7.70 19.65 3.40
CA PRO A 392 -9.13 19.50 3.15
C PRO A 392 -9.71 18.30 3.94
N PRO A 393 -10.97 18.40 4.39
CA PRO A 393 -11.63 17.33 5.14
C PRO A 393 -12.11 16.16 4.25
N ASN A 394 -12.00 16.30 2.93
CA ASN A 394 -12.59 15.39 1.95
C ASN A 394 -11.75 14.14 1.68
N TYR A 395 -10.48 14.12 2.14
CA TYR A 395 -9.50 13.09 1.78
C TYR A 395 -8.84 12.52 3.02
N ASP A 396 -7.95 11.53 2.81
CA ASP A 396 -7.14 10.95 3.87
C ASP A 396 -6.35 12.04 4.63
N SER A 397 -6.18 11.84 5.93
CA SER A 397 -5.53 12.79 6.83
C SER A 397 -4.01 12.87 6.68
N MET A 398 -3.38 11.98 5.91
CA MET A 398 -1.93 11.95 5.74
C MET A 398 -1.43 13.18 4.97
N ILE A 399 -0.61 13.99 5.63
CA ILE A 399 -0.01 15.21 5.07
C ILE A 399 1.45 15.02 4.68
N GLY A 400 2.06 13.92 5.06
CA GLY A 400 3.44 13.61 4.70
C GLY A 400 3.96 12.34 5.36
N LYS A 401 5.17 11.98 4.98
CA LYS A 401 5.95 10.87 5.52
C LYS A 401 7.31 11.39 5.94
N LEU A 402 7.70 11.09 7.17
CA LEU A 402 9.03 11.36 7.68
C LEU A 402 9.82 10.06 7.72
N LEU A 403 10.96 10.03 7.05
CA LEU A 403 11.83 8.87 7.01
C LEU A 403 13.19 9.17 7.64
N ALA A 404 13.72 8.20 8.35
CA ALA A 404 15.07 8.22 8.86
C ALA A 404 15.82 6.95 8.44
N TYR A 405 16.98 7.11 7.86
CA TYR A 405 17.89 6.04 7.46
C TYR A 405 19.16 6.07 8.32
N GLY A 406 19.64 4.91 8.73
CA GLY A 406 20.91 4.76 9.46
C GLY A 406 21.65 3.51 9.01
N ALA A 407 22.95 3.41 9.34
CA ALA A 407 23.73 2.21 9.07
C ALA A 407 23.25 1.03 9.92
N THR A 408 22.62 1.30 11.07
CA THR A 408 21.97 0.31 11.95
C THR A 408 20.57 0.79 12.32
N ARG A 409 19.74 -0.10 12.85
CA ARG A 409 18.40 0.23 13.34
C ARG A 409 18.43 1.24 14.48
N GLU A 410 19.36 1.10 15.41
CA GLU A 410 19.55 2.03 16.53
C GLU A 410 19.86 3.43 16.02
N GLN A 411 20.71 3.55 15.00
CA GLN A 411 21.03 4.84 14.37
C GLN A 411 19.80 5.43 13.64
N ALA A 412 19.02 4.61 12.96
CA ALA A 412 17.77 5.06 12.32
C ALA A 412 16.77 5.58 13.37
N ILE A 413 16.59 4.88 14.50
CA ILE A 413 15.78 5.33 15.63
C ILE A 413 16.28 6.66 16.19
N ALA A 414 17.60 6.79 16.43
CA ALA A 414 18.19 8.02 16.95
C ALA A 414 17.96 9.20 16.01
N ARG A 415 18.13 9.00 14.70
CA ARG A 415 17.85 10.02 13.68
C ARG A 415 16.38 10.38 13.61
N MET A 416 15.47 9.38 13.73
CA MET A 416 14.04 9.64 13.74
C MET A 416 13.62 10.47 14.96
N ARG A 417 14.18 10.21 16.15
CA ARG A 417 13.94 11.02 17.35
C ARG A 417 14.33 12.48 17.14
N ILE A 418 15.51 12.71 16.57
CA ILE A 418 16.01 14.07 16.26
C ILE A 418 15.04 14.73 15.27
N ALA A 419 14.73 14.07 14.16
CA ALA A 419 13.86 14.60 13.12
C ALA A 419 12.44 14.92 13.65
N LEU A 420 11.85 14.04 14.48
CA LEU A 420 10.55 14.29 15.11
C LEU A 420 10.62 15.47 16.11
N SER A 421 11.76 15.70 16.78
CA SER A 421 11.93 16.85 17.68
C SER A 421 12.02 18.18 16.93
N GLU A 422 12.58 18.17 15.72
CA GLU A 422 12.72 19.34 14.86
C GLU A 422 11.45 19.63 14.04
N MET A 423 10.62 18.61 13.77
CA MET A 423 9.43 18.79 12.94
C MET A 423 8.37 19.65 13.62
N ILE A 424 7.97 20.73 12.94
CA ILE A 424 6.95 21.66 13.41
C ILE A 424 5.77 21.64 12.44
N VAL A 425 4.58 21.41 12.97
CA VAL A 425 3.31 21.57 12.26
C VAL A 425 2.33 22.24 13.20
N GLU A 426 1.95 23.48 12.90
CA GLU A 426 1.03 24.28 13.72
C GLU A 426 -0.22 24.64 12.93
N GLY A 427 -1.29 25.00 13.66
CA GLY A 427 -2.59 25.35 13.12
C GLY A 427 -3.56 24.16 13.00
N ILE A 428 -3.04 22.94 13.05
CA ILE A 428 -3.81 21.70 13.07
C ILE A 428 -3.22 20.72 14.11
N LYS A 429 -3.98 19.71 14.49
CA LYS A 429 -3.44 18.60 15.30
C LYS A 429 -2.78 17.57 14.40
N THR A 430 -1.69 16.98 14.89
CA THR A 430 -0.97 15.90 14.20
C THR A 430 -0.62 14.76 15.15
N ASN A 431 -0.31 13.59 14.59
CA ASN A 431 0.15 12.42 15.33
C ASN A 431 1.66 12.43 15.65
N ILE A 432 2.37 13.54 15.45
CA ILE A 432 3.83 13.66 15.71
C ILE A 432 4.16 13.29 17.17
N GLN A 433 3.33 13.72 18.14
CA GLN A 433 3.56 13.38 19.55
C GLN A 433 3.49 11.86 19.79
N LEU A 434 2.54 11.16 19.17
CA LEU A 434 2.46 9.70 19.23
C LEU A 434 3.75 9.05 18.70
N HIS A 435 4.29 9.54 17.58
CA HIS A 435 5.55 9.02 17.02
C HIS A 435 6.74 9.24 17.96
N ARG A 436 6.83 10.40 18.63
CA ARG A 436 7.86 10.65 19.66
C ARG A 436 7.79 9.62 20.79
N GLU A 437 6.58 9.38 21.31
CA GLU A 437 6.37 8.38 22.35
C GLU A 437 6.70 6.95 21.90
N LEU A 438 6.41 6.61 20.64
CA LEU A 438 6.72 5.28 20.10
C LEU A 438 8.22 5.09 19.85
N MET A 439 8.95 6.13 19.46
CA MET A 439 10.41 6.03 19.31
C MET A 439 11.14 5.80 20.65
N ASP A 440 10.52 6.17 21.78
CA ASP A 440 11.05 5.92 23.12
C ASP A 440 10.48 4.65 23.78
N ASP A 441 9.56 3.98 23.10
CA ASP A 441 8.91 2.79 23.61
C ASP A 441 9.86 1.57 23.59
N ALA A 442 10.02 0.93 24.74
CA ALA A 442 10.96 -0.19 24.90
C ALA A 442 10.66 -1.37 23.97
N GLN A 443 9.37 -1.64 23.71
CA GLN A 443 8.99 -2.73 22.81
C GLN A 443 9.23 -2.37 21.35
N PHE A 444 9.02 -1.11 20.95
CA PHE A 444 9.40 -0.65 19.63
C PHE A 444 10.93 -0.73 19.43
N ILE A 445 11.70 -0.27 20.42
CA ILE A 445 13.17 -0.35 20.38
C ILE A 445 13.65 -1.80 20.25
N LYS A 446 13.02 -2.73 20.98
CA LYS A 446 13.31 -4.17 20.86
C LYS A 446 12.98 -4.72 19.47
N GLY A 447 11.89 -4.25 18.86
CA GLY A 447 11.35 -4.77 17.60
C GLY A 447 10.60 -6.09 17.72
N GLY A 448 10.03 -6.56 16.59
CA GLY A 448 9.38 -7.86 16.52
C GLY A 448 8.02 -7.97 17.23
N PHE A 449 7.32 -6.87 17.41
CA PHE A 449 5.96 -6.80 17.98
C PHE A 449 4.89 -7.22 16.97
N SER A 450 3.73 -7.67 17.47
CA SER A 450 2.58 -8.06 16.64
C SER A 450 1.76 -6.85 16.18
N ILE A 451 0.88 -7.08 15.19
CA ILE A 451 -0.07 -6.07 14.70
C ILE A 451 -1.04 -5.53 15.78
N HIS A 452 -1.16 -6.22 16.90
CA HIS A 452 -2.04 -5.84 18.02
C HIS A 452 -1.36 -4.91 19.03
N TYR A 453 -0.04 -4.72 18.91
CA TYR A 453 0.75 -4.03 19.92
C TYR A 453 0.26 -2.63 20.25
N LEU A 454 0.04 -1.79 19.25
CA LEU A 454 -0.34 -0.39 19.47
C LEU A 454 -1.69 -0.26 20.17
N GLU A 455 -2.68 -1.08 19.80
CA GLU A 455 -4.00 -1.08 20.43
C GLU A 455 -3.92 -1.51 21.90
N GLN A 456 -3.14 -2.56 22.18
CA GLN A 456 -2.89 -3.04 23.56
C GLN A 456 -2.18 -1.98 24.41
N ARG A 457 -1.17 -1.28 23.84
CA ARG A 457 -0.47 -0.19 24.50
C ARG A 457 -1.43 0.96 24.83
N MET A 458 -2.26 1.35 23.88
CA MET A 458 -3.24 2.43 24.07
C MET A 458 -4.30 2.08 25.14
N ALA A 459 -4.79 0.84 25.15
CA ALA A 459 -5.74 0.36 26.18
C ALA A 459 -5.13 0.46 27.57
N LYS A 460 -3.88 -0.02 27.75
CA LYS A 460 -3.16 0.08 29.03
C LYS A 460 -2.94 1.53 29.50
N LEU A 461 -2.65 2.45 28.57
CA LEU A 461 -2.51 3.86 28.90
C LEU A 461 -3.82 4.51 29.29
N ALA A 462 -4.93 4.13 28.66
CA ALA A 462 -6.27 4.61 29.02
C ALA A 462 -6.70 4.14 30.41
N GLU A 463 -6.37 2.89 30.80
CA GLU A 463 -6.62 2.35 32.14
C GLU A 463 -5.83 3.10 33.22
N ARG A 464 -4.58 3.48 32.97
CA ARG A 464 -3.74 4.23 33.91
C ARG A 464 -4.16 5.69 34.11
N ARG A 465 -4.95 6.23 33.20
CA ARG A 465 -5.48 7.63 33.28
C ARG A 465 -6.83 7.71 34.00
N LYS A 466 -7.48 6.58 34.26
CA LYS A 466 -8.69 6.46 35.12
C LYS A 466 -8.31 6.23 36.58
#